data_0fa0235f853da40b4975874ecae5d356
#
_entry.id   0fa0235f853da40b4975874ecae5d356
#
_cell.length_a   1.000
_cell.length_b   1.000
_cell.length_c   1.000
_cell.angle_alpha   90.00
_cell.angle_beta   90.00
_cell.angle_gamma   90.00
#
_symmetry.space_group_name_H-M   'P 1'
#
loop_
_entity.id
_entity.type
_entity.pdbx_description
1 polymer ?
#
loop_
_entity_poly.entity_id
_entity_poly.type
_entity_poly.pdbx_seq_one_letter_code
_entity_poly.pdbx_strand_id
1 'polypeptide(L)'
;MPAPALLLDSASLYYRSYFALPESMTAPDGFPHNAVRGFFTTLQRLVAKTGADRVAACWDMNWRPSWRVDLVPSYKTHRVADDDEVSEAEPDTLGPQIGAIAQLLDALGIARPGHRDFEADDVIATLASRLTGPIIVVSGDRDLVQVIDDERQVMLLYTAAGGMDAWPLLDSAAATERFG
;
A
#
# COMPACT_ATOMS: atom_id res chain seq x y z
N MET A 1 8.47 -24.04 -5.69
CA MET A 1 8.09 -22.89 -6.53
C MET A 1 9.04 -21.74 -6.18
N PRO A 2 9.37 -20.85 -7.11
CA PRO A 2 10.17 -19.68 -6.75
C PRO A 2 9.44 -18.83 -5.72
N ALA A 3 10.21 -18.11 -4.87
CA ALA A 3 9.68 -17.20 -3.89
C ALA A 3 8.96 -16.02 -4.59
N PRO A 4 7.81 -15.56 -4.10
CA PRO A 4 7.09 -14.45 -4.71
C PRO A 4 7.78 -13.11 -4.46
N ALA A 5 7.51 -12.13 -5.34
CA ALA A 5 7.76 -10.73 -5.04
C ALA A 5 6.51 -10.14 -4.35
N LEU A 6 6.70 -9.33 -3.31
CA LEU A 6 5.64 -8.53 -2.70
C LEU A 6 5.66 -7.12 -3.28
N LEU A 7 4.53 -6.67 -3.82
CA LEU A 7 4.28 -5.27 -4.18
C LEU A 7 3.28 -4.70 -3.18
N LEU A 8 3.75 -3.84 -2.30
CA LEU A 8 2.95 -3.27 -1.22
C LEU A 8 2.36 -1.93 -1.67
N ASP A 9 1.07 -1.78 -1.55
CA ASP A 9 0.41 -0.49 -1.51
C ASP A 9 0.69 0.14 -0.14
N SER A 10 1.69 1.01 -0.09
CA SER A 10 2.17 1.56 1.17
C SER A 10 1.14 2.44 1.85
N ALA A 11 0.37 3.22 1.08
CA ALA A 11 -0.67 4.08 1.62
C ALA A 11 -1.76 3.25 2.31
N SER A 12 -2.29 2.24 1.64
CA SER A 12 -3.27 1.32 2.22
C SER A 12 -2.77 0.69 3.52
N LEU A 13 -1.49 0.31 3.59
CA LEU A 13 -0.93 -0.35 4.77
C LEU A 13 -0.65 0.61 5.93
N TYR A 14 -0.13 1.83 5.70
CA TYR A 14 0.14 2.74 6.80
C TYR A 14 -1.14 3.39 7.35
N TYR A 15 -2.11 3.73 6.51
CA TYR A 15 -3.43 4.17 6.97
C TYR A 15 -4.11 3.08 7.81
N ARG A 16 -4.13 1.85 7.30
CA ARG A 16 -4.66 0.71 8.05
C ARG A 16 -3.97 0.53 9.39
N SER A 17 -2.66 0.62 9.43
CA SER A 17 -1.88 0.48 10.66
C SER A 17 -2.18 1.58 11.67
N TYR A 18 -2.34 2.79 11.19
CA TYR A 18 -2.70 3.96 11.99
C TYR A 18 -4.04 3.76 12.71
N PHE A 19 -5.08 3.38 11.95
CA PHE A 19 -6.42 3.21 12.52
C PHE A 19 -6.61 1.89 13.29
N ALA A 20 -5.76 0.89 13.10
CA ALA A 20 -5.86 -0.38 13.79
C ALA A 20 -5.18 -0.39 15.18
N LEU A 21 -4.24 0.51 15.41
CA LEU A 21 -3.47 0.57 16.65
C LEU A 21 -3.74 1.89 17.40
N PRO A 22 -3.67 1.87 18.76
CA PRO A 22 -3.94 3.06 19.53
C PRO A 22 -2.97 4.22 19.23
N GLU A 23 -3.47 5.42 19.04
CA GLU A 23 -2.67 6.64 18.86
C GLU A 23 -1.82 6.99 20.09
N SER A 24 -2.20 6.47 21.27
CA SER A 24 -1.42 6.62 22.50
C SER A 24 -0.09 5.88 22.50
N MET A 25 0.21 5.12 21.43
CA MET A 25 1.51 4.48 21.26
C MET A 25 2.55 5.52 20.85
N THR A 26 3.33 5.97 21.83
CA THR A 26 4.39 6.96 21.63
C THR A 26 5.75 6.43 22.08
N ALA A 27 6.81 6.90 21.44
CA ALA A 27 8.18 6.72 21.90
C ALA A 27 8.46 7.57 23.17
N PRO A 28 9.58 7.36 23.89
CA PRO A 28 9.91 8.12 25.10
C PRO A 28 9.98 9.64 24.90
N ASP A 29 10.27 10.10 23.69
CA ASP A 29 10.31 11.51 23.30
C ASP A 29 8.93 12.08 22.92
N GLY A 30 7.87 11.26 22.99
CA GLY A 30 6.50 11.61 22.62
C GLY A 30 6.16 11.39 21.15
N PHE A 31 7.09 10.90 20.32
CA PHE A 31 6.83 10.66 18.91
C PHE A 31 5.78 9.55 18.73
N PRO A 32 4.65 9.81 18.00
CA PRO A 32 3.65 8.80 17.73
C PRO A 32 4.22 7.75 16.77
N HIS A 33 4.00 6.45 17.03
CA HIS A 33 4.57 5.38 16.22
C HIS A 33 3.64 4.20 15.96
N ASN A 34 2.34 4.35 16.18
CA ASN A 34 1.36 3.30 15.91
C ASN A 34 1.36 2.85 14.45
N ALA A 35 1.35 3.80 13.48
CA ALA A 35 1.43 3.48 12.06
C ALA A 35 2.76 2.82 11.68
N VAL A 36 3.89 3.36 12.18
CA VAL A 36 5.23 2.79 11.96
C VAL A 36 5.27 1.34 12.44
N ARG A 37 4.86 1.10 13.68
CA ARG A 37 4.86 -0.24 14.29
C ARG A 37 3.96 -1.20 13.52
N GLY A 38 2.75 -0.77 13.19
CA GLY A 38 1.78 -1.60 12.46
C GLY A 38 2.28 -1.96 11.07
N PHE A 39 2.83 -1.00 10.33
CA PHE A 39 3.39 -1.21 9.00
C PHE A 39 4.50 -2.26 9.01
N PHE A 40 5.53 -2.08 9.84
CA PHE A 40 6.66 -3.01 9.88
C PHE A 40 6.30 -4.37 10.48
N THR A 41 5.38 -4.43 11.45
CA THR A 41 4.84 -5.71 11.93
C THR A 41 4.11 -6.46 10.82
N THR A 42 3.31 -5.76 10.03
CA THR A 42 2.60 -6.32 8.88
C THR A 42 3.59 -6.80 7.82
N LEU A 43 4.56 -5.99 7.46
CA LEU A 43 5.61 -6.35 6.51
C LEU A 43 6.37 -7.61 6.93
N GLN A 44 6.84 -7.67 8.18
CA GLN A 44 7.54 -8.83 8.72
C GLN A 44 6.69 -10.11 8.62
N ARG A 45 5.42 -10.03 9.01
CA ARG A 45 4.50 -11.17 8.94
C ARG A 45 4.19 -11.60 7.50
N LEU A 46 4.09 -10.63 6.56
CA LEU A 46 3.89 -10.92 5.15
C LEU A 46 5.07 -11.69 4.58
N VAL A 47 6.28 -11.22 4.81
CA VAL A 47 7.51 -11.91 4.36
C VAL A 47 7.58 -13.31 4.96
N ALA A 48 7.34 -13.46 6.26
CA ALA A 48 7.35 -14.77 6.92
C ALA A 48 6.28 -15.73 6.39
N LYS A 49 5.06 -15.22 6.11
CA LYS A 49 3.93 -16.04 5.63
C LYS A 49 4.08 -16.46 4.17
N THR A 50 4.62 -15.59 3.32
CA THR A 50 4.72 -15.83 1.87
C THR A 50 6.06 -16.43 1.45
N GLY A 51 7.09 -16.33 2.30
CA GLY A 51 8.46 -16.69 1.93
C GLY A 51 9.05 -15.77 0.85
N ALA A 52 8.53 -14.55 0.70
CA ALA A 52 8.98 -13.60 -0.30
C ALA A 52 10.46 -13.23 -0.09
N ASP A 53 11.20 -13.18 -1.18
CA ASP A 53 12.62 -12.77 -1.22
C ASP A 53 12.83 -11.38 -1.85
N ARG A 54 11.77 -10.81 -2.43
CA ARG A 54 11.76 -9.48 -3.04
C ARG A 54 10.57 -8.69 -2.51
N VAL A 55 10.81 -7.45 -2.09
CA VAL A 55 9.78 -6.54 -1.58
C VAL A 55 9.95 -5.17 -2.22
N ALA A 56 8.86 -4.60 -2.70
CA ALA A 56 8.77 -3.22 -3.12
C ALA A 56 7.60 -2.53 -2.40
N ALA A 57 7.91 -1.50 -1.62
CA ALA A 57 6.93 -0.64 -0.99
C ALA A 57 6.55 0.47 -1.98
N CYS A 58 5.52 0.25 -2.81
CA CYS A 58 5.07 1.21 -3.80
C CYS A 58 4.50 2.45 -3.11
N TRP A 59 4.92 3.63 -3.56
CA TRP A 59 4.73 4.87 -2.82
C TRP A 59 4.00 5.93 -3.64
N ASP A 60 3.01 6.58 -3.02
CA ASP A 60 2.40 7.78 -3.57
C ASP A 60 3.35 8.97 -3.40
N MET A 61 3.98 9.40 -4.49
CA MET A 61 4.71 10.66 -4.52
C MET A 61 3.80 11.83 -4.86
N ASN A 62 2.64 11.54 -5.44
CA ASN A 62 1.57 12.48 -5.72
C ASN A 62 0.24 11.72 -5.62
N TRP A 63 -0.50 11.93 -4.54
CA TRP A 63 -1.78 11.28 -4.27
C TRP A 63 -2.93 11.70 -5.20
N ARG A 64 -2.76 12.86 -5.89
CA ARG A 64 -3.75 13.46 -6.78
C ARG A 64 -3.07 14.09 -8.01
N PRO A 65 -2.60 13.27 -8.98
CA PRO A 65 -1.91 13.77 -10.17
C PRO A 65 -2.78 14.73 -10.98
N SER A 66 -2.21 15.86 -11.43
CA SER A 66 -2.95 16.90 -12.15
C SER A 66 -3.63 16.38 -13.42
N TRP A 67 -2.99 15.48 -14.16
CA TRP A 67 -3.56 14.91 -15.36
C TRP A 67 -4.86 14.11 -15.11
N ARG A 68 -5.00 13.47 -13.93
CA ARG A 68 -6.24 12.81 -13.53
C ARG A 68 -7.33 13.83 -13.19
N VAL A 69 -6.98 14.93 -12.57
CA VAL A 69 -7.88 16.03 -12.26
C VAL A 69 -8.34 16.71 -13.55
N ASP A 70 -7.44 16.89 -14.53
CA ASP A 70 -7.79 17.45 -15.86
C ASP A 70 -8.80 16.55 -16.58
N LEU A 71 -8.69 15.23 -16.46
CA LEU A 71 -9.64 14.28 -17.03
C LEU A 71 -10.94 14.17 -16.24
N VAL A 72 -10.86 14.19 -14.92
CA VAL A 72 -12.00 14.05 -14.01
C VAL A 72 -11.85 15.07 -12.88
N PRO A 73 -12.43 16.30 -13.01
CA PRO A 73 -12.27 17.37 -12.02
C PRO A 73 -12.66 16.99 -10.58
N SER A 74 -13.60 16.04 -10.42
CA SER A 74 -14.03 15.52 -9.11
C SER A 74 -13.11 14.43 -8.54
N TYR A 75 -12.00 14.08 -9.22
CA TYR A 75 -11.10 13.02 -8.77
C TYR A 75 -10.54 13.32 -7.39
N LYS A 76 -10.84 12.45 -6.43
CA LYS A 76 -10.41 12.52 -5.01
C LYS A 76 -10.69 13.86 -4.30
N THR A 77 -11.66 14.68 -4.75
CA THR A 77 -11.99 15.97 -4.11
C THR A 77 -12.40 15.81 -2.65
N HIS A 78 -13.01 14.67 -2.28
CA HIS A 78 -13.41 14.36 -0.91
C HIS A 78 -12.24 14.09 0.05
N ARG A 79 -11.01 14.00 -0.47
CA ARG A 79 -9.78 13.82 0.32
C ARG A 79 -8.94 15.09 0.45
N VAL A 80 -9.36 16.17 -0.21
CA VAL A 80 -8.66 17.46 -0.11
C VAL A 80 -8.88 18.05 1.26
N ALA A 81 -7.83 18.55 1.90
CA ALA A 81 -7.91 19.22 3.19
C ALA A 81 -8.71 20.53 3.09
N ASP A 82 -9.45 20.87 4.13
CA ASP A 82 -10.26 22.10 4.16
C ASP A 82 -9.40 23.38 4.10
N ASP A 83 -8.14 23.29 4.51
CA ASP A 83 -7.23 24.43 4.67
C ASP A 83 -6.50 24.84 3.39
N ASP A 84 -6.37 23.90 2.45
CA ASP A 84 -5.75 24.16 1.15
C ASP A 84 -6.33 23.19 0.08
N GLU A 85 -6.32 23.63 -1.17
CA GLU A 85 -6.86 22.86 -2.30
C GLU A 85 -5.92 21.77 -2.82
N VAL A 86 -4.76 21.57 -2.20
CA VAL A 86 -3.65 20.74 -2.71
C VAL A 86 -3.32 19.57 -1.79
N SER A 87 -3.37 19.76 -0.48
CA SER A 87 -2.99 18.74 0.51
C SER A 87 -4.07 17.69 0.69
N GLU A 88 -3.68 16.45 0.96
CA GLU A 88 -4.60 15.39 1.38
C GLU A 88 -4.97 15.62 2.86
N ALA A 89 -6.26 15.48 3.17
CA ALA A 89 -6.75 15.50 4.55
C ALA A 89 -6.25 14.23 5.27
N GLU A 90 -5.25 14.39 6.11
CA GLU A 90 -4.70 13.29 6.91
C GLU A 90 -4.62 13.68 8.40
N PRO A 91 -4.68 12.70 9.32
CA PRO A 91 -4.51 13.00 10.73
C PRO A 91 -3.16 13.65 11.03
N ASP A 92 -3.13 14.69 11.86
CA ASP A 92 -1.91 15.46 12.20
C ASP A 92 -0.74 14.60 12.66
N THR A 93 -1.02 13.50 13.35
CA THR A 93 -0.01 12.58 13.87
C THR A 93 0.44 11.51 12.88
N LEU A 94 -0.18 11.43 11.70
CA LEU A 94 0.17 10.43 10.69
C LEU A 94 1.33 10.90 9.79
N GLY A 95 1.32 12.14 9.32
CA GLY A 95 2.34 12.68 8.42
C GLY A 95 3.79 12.44 8.89
N PRO A 96 4.14 12.77 10.15
CA PRO A 96 5.47 12.46 10.69
C PRO A 96 5.81 10.97 10.65
N GLN A 97 4.84 10.09 10.85
CA GLN A 97 5.04 8.64 10.81
C GLN A 97 5.26 8.11 9.38
N ILE A 98 4.60 8.69 8.38
CA ILE A 98 4.84 8.39 6.96
C ILE A 98 6.30 8.67 6.61
N GLY A 99 6.83 9.83 7.06
CA GLY A 99 8.24 10.19 6.89
C GLY A 99 9.18 9.18 7.57
N ALA A 100 8.86 8.74 8.79
CA ALA A 100 9.63 7.73 9.51
C ALA A 100 9.59 6.35 8.83
N ILE A 101 8.43 5.93 8.31
CA ILE A 101 8.30 4.68 7.53
C ILE A 101 9.19 4.74 6.29
N ALA A 102 9.18 5.84 5.54
CA ALA A 102 10.02 6.01 4.36
C ALA A 102 11.52 5.89 4.70
N GLN A 103 11.98 6.58 5.75
CA GLN A 103 13.37 6.52 6.20
C GLN A 103 13.78 5.11 6.65
N LEU A 104 12.91 4.39 7.36
CA LEU A 104 13.18 3.03 7.80
C LEU A 104 13.23 2.05 6.63
N LEU A 105 12.37 2.18 5.62
CA LEU A 105 12.43 1.38 4.40
C LEU A 105 13.75 1.59 3.68
N ASP A 106 14.17 2.85 3.52
CA ASP A 106 15.43 3.21 2.87
C ASP A 106 16.64 2.66 3.67
N ALA A 107 16.62 2.77 5.00
CA ALA A 107 17.66 2.24 5.89
C ALA A 107 17.76 0.70 5.87
N LEU A 108 16.64 0.02 5.66
CA LEU A 108 16.58 -1.45 5.52
C LEU A 108 16.92 -1.93 4.11
N GLY A 109 17.16 -1.01 3.16
CA GLY A 109 17.41 -1.34 1.76
C GLY A 109 16.19 -1.92 1.03
N ILE A 110 14.98 -1.66 1.53
CA ILE A 110 13.73 -2.08 0.88
C ILE A 110 13.39 -1.08 -0.22
N ALA A 111 13.22 -1.58 -1.44
CA ALA A 111 12.88 -0.72 -2.58
C ALA A 111 11.57 0.03 -2.33
N ARG A 112 11.59 1.34 -2.53
CA ARG A 112 10.45 2.24 -2.38
C ARG A 112 10.17 2.97 -3.70
N PRO A 113 9.70 2.24 -4.75
CA PRO A 113 9.39 2.85 -6.03
C PRO A 113 8.19 3.77 -5.93
N GLY A 114 8.30 4.94 -6.57
CA GLY A 114 7.25 5.94 -6.70
C GLY A 114 7.55 6.84 -7.89
N HIS A 115 6.57 7.58 -8.37
CA HIS A 115 6.73 8.54 -9.45
C HIS A 115 5.89 9.79 -9.20
N ARG A 116 6.47 10.98 -9.40
CA ARG A 116 5.83 12.27 -9.09
C ARG A 116 4.54 12.55 -9.87
N ASP A 117 4.35 11.92 -11.03
CA ASP A 117 3.16 12.12 -11.89
C ASP A 117 2.18 10.95 -11.82
N PHE A 118 2.45 9.94 -10.98
CA PHE A 118 1.64 8.72 -10.87
C PHE A 118 1.44 8.31 -9.41
N GLU A 119 0.37 7.60 -9.16
CA GLU A 119 0.03 7.04 -7.85
C GLU A 119 0.71 5.67 -7.63
N ALA A 120 0.67 5.18 -6.38
CA ALA A 120 1.19 3.86 -6.04
C ALA A 120 0.55 2.74 -6.88
N ASP A 121 -0.74 2.85 -7.22
CA ASP A 121 -1.46 1.88 -8.04
C ASP A 121 -0.88 1.76 -9.45
N ASP A 122 -0.49 2.88 -10.07
CA ASP A 122 0.15 2.90 -11.39
C ASP A 122 1.53 2.23 -11.34
N VAL A 123 2.27 2.47 -10.24
CA VAL A 123 3.56 1.83 -9.99
C VAL A 123 3.40 0.33 -9.79
N ILE A 124 2.42 -0.10 -8.98
CA ILE A 124 2.10 -1.51 -8.75
C ILE A 124 1.74 -2.19 -10.08
N ALA A 125 0.81 -1.61 -10.85
CA ALA A 125 0.40 -2.17 -12.14
C ALA A 125 1.59 -2.28 -13.12
N THR A 126 2.45 -1.25 -13.15
CA THR A 126 3.67 -1.26 -13.98
C THR A 126 4.62 -2.37 -13.56
N LEU A 127 4.90 -2.53 -12.27
CA LEU A 127 5.78 -3.57 -11.77
C LEU A 127 5.18 -4.97 -11.97
N ALA A 128 3.88 -5.14 -11.67
CA ALA A 128 3.17 -6.39 -11.90
C ALA A 128 3.22 -6.83 -13.37
N SER A 129 3.16 -5.88 -14.31
CA SER A 129 3.24 -6.16 -15.74
C SER A 129 4.66 -6.46 -16.25
N ARG A 130 5.71 -6.05 -15.54
CA ARG A 130 7.11 -6.14 -16.01
C ARG A 130 7.97 -7.17 -15.28
N LEU A 131 7.70 -7.41 -14.00
CA LEU A 131 8.45 -8.39 -13.23
C LEU A 131 8.11 -9.82 -13.68
N THR A 132 9.07 -10.70 -13.48
CA THR A 132 8.94 -12.14 -13.78
C THR A 132 8.85 -12.95 -12.49
N GLY A 133 8.15 -14.10 -12.55
CA GLY A 133 7.90 -14.99 -11.43
C GLY A 133 6.62 -14.62 -10.65
N PRO A 134 6.30 -15.36 -9.59
CA PRO A 134 5.11 -15.11 -8.79
C PRO A 134 5.14 -13.74 -8.15
N ILE A 135 4.00 -13.04 -8.16
CA ILE A 135 3.83 -11.71 -7.57
C ILE A 135 2.60 -11.72 -6.66
N ILE A 136 2.74 -11.16 -5.47
CA ILE A 136 1.63 -10.89 -4.58
C ILE A 136 1.54 -9.38 -4.39
N VAL A 137 0.49 -8.78 -4.94
CA VAL A 137 0.10 -7.40 -4.65
C VAL A 137 -0.61 -7.38 -3.30
N VAL A 138 -0.28 -6.43 -2.44
CA VAL A 138 -0.87 -6.31 -1.09
C VAL A 138 -1.56 -4.96 -0.98
N SER A 139 -2.88 -4.93 -1.03
CA SER A 139 -3.68 -3.70 -0.95
C SER A 139 -5.09 -3.94 -0.42
N GLY A 140 -5.68 -2.90 0.16
CA GLY A 140 -7.10 -2.83 0.49
C GLY A 140 -7.95 -2.21 -0.62
N ASP A 141 -7.34 -1.75 -1.70
CA ASP A 141 -8.06 -1.16 -2.82
C ASP A 141 -8.61 -2.24 -3.75
N ARG A 142 -9.92 -2.17 -3.98
CA ARG A 142 -10.62 -3.08 -4.89
C ARG A 142 -10.18 -2.88 -6.34
N ASP A 143 -9.79 -1.67 -6.72
CA ASP A 143 -9.42 -1.37 -8.10
C ASP A 143 -8.17 -2.12 -8.55
N LEU A 144 -7.31 -2.55 -7.59
CA LEU A 144 -6.16 -3.41 -7.88
C LEU A 144 -6.51 -4.87 -8.22
N VAL A 145 -7.80 -5.28 -8.18
CA VAL A 145 -8.24 -6.56 -8.75
C VAL A 145 -7.89 -6.67 -10.25
N GLN A 146 -7.85 -5.55 -10.95
CA GLN A 146 -7.51 -5.50 -12.39
C GLN A 146 -6.06 -5.89 -12.72
N VAL A 147 -5.17 -5.97 -11.74
CA VAL A 147 -3.76 -6.41 -11.97
C VAL A 147 -3.58 -7.91 -11.85
N ILE A 148 -4.62 -8.65 -11.40
CA ILE A 148 -4.56 -10.11 -11.26
C ILE A 148 -4.36 -10.75 -12.64
N ASP A 149 -3.41 -11.68 -12.72
CA ASP A 149 -3.07 -12.40 -13.95
C ASP A 149 -2.62 -13.81 -13.58
N ASP A 150 -3.48 -14.80 -13.79
CA ASP A 150 -3.23 -16.18 -13.40
C ASP A 150 -2.12 -16.82 -14.25
N GLU A 151 -1.98 -16.42 -15.52
CA GLU A 151 -0.92 -16.95 -16.42
C GLU A 151 0.46 -16.47 -15.94
N ARG A 152 0.54 -15.24 -15.44
CA ARG A 152 1.77 -14.65 -14.91
C ARG A 152 1.95 -14.84 -13.42
N GLN A 153 1.02 -15.53 -12.76
CA GLN A 153 1.01 -15.77 -11.32
C GLN A 153 1.00 -14.47 -10.50
N VAL A 154 0.22 -13.48 -10.94
CA VAL A 154 -0.03 -12.23 -10.20
C VAL A 154 -1.32 -12.38 -9.42
N MET A 155 -1.24 -12.33 -8.10
CA MET A 155 -2.37 -12.45 -7.18
C MET A 155 -2.50 -11.19 -6.31
N LEU A 156 -3.71 -10.93 -5.80
CA LEU A 156 -3.97 -9.84 -4.86
C LEU A 156 -4.25 -10.40 -3.46
N LEU A 157 -3.43 -10.04 -2.49
CA LEU A 157 -3.74 -10.21 -1.07
C LEU A 157 -4.59 -9.01 -0.63
N TYR A 158 -5.90 -9.23 -0.54
CA TYR A 158 -6.86 -8.15 -0.31
C TYR A 158 -7.04 -7.85 1.18
N THR A 159 -6.63 -6.65 1.59
CA THR A 159 -6.50 -6.28 3.00
C THR A 159 -7.67 -5.46 3.56
N ALA A 160 -8.79 -5.32 2.83
CA ALA A 160 -9.87 -4.38 3.17
C ALA A 160 -10.57 -4.65 4.51
N ALA A 161 -10.60 -5.88 5.01
CA ALA A 161 -11.30 -6.21 6.25
C ALA A 161 -10.57 -7.25 7.10
N GLY A 162 -10.84 -7.22 8.41
CA GLY A 162 -10.30 -8.19 9.36
C GLY A 162 -8.80 -8.05 9.62
N GLY A 163 -8.25 -8.96 10.41
CA GLY A 163 -6.82 -9.06 10.63
C GLY A 163 -6.12 -9.83 9.51
N MET A 164 -4.78 -9.81 9.50
CA MET A 164 -3.97 -10.42 8.43
C MET A 164 -4.30 -11.89 8.15
N ASP A 165 -4.71 -12.65 9.16
CA ASP A 165 -5.01 -14.08 8.99
C ASP A 165 -6.32 -14.30 8.22
N ALA A 166 -7.19 -13.28 8.14
CA ALA A 166 -8.44 -13.27 7.40
C ALA A 166 -8.31 -12.67 5.98
N TRP A 167 -7.14 -12.17 5.60
CA TRP A 167 -6.96 -11.57 4.28
C TRP A 167 -6.96 -12.65 3.19
N PRO A 168 -7.91 -12.59 2.26
CA PRO A 168 -7.95 -13.54 1.17
C PRO A 168 -6.86 -13.23 0.15
N LEU A 169 -6.23 -14.30 -0.35
CA LEU A 169 -5.37 -14.24 -1.53
C LEU A 169 -6.26 -14.56 -2.74
N LEU A 170 -6.39 -13.59 -3.62
CA LEU A 170 -7.32 -13.63 -4.75
C LEU A 170 -6.55 -13.90 -6.06
N ASP A 171 -6.97 -14.94 -6.76
CA ASP A 171 -6.77 -15.16 -8.17
C ASP A 171 -7.99 -14.64 -8.97
N SER A 172 -8.02 -14.81 -10.29
CA SER A 172 -9.12 -14.35 -11.14
C SER A 172 -10.46 -14.95 -10.75
N ALA A 173 -10.49 -16.22 -10.37
CA ALA A 173 -11.72 -16.92 -9.99
C ALA A 173 -12.26 -16.38 -8.65
N ALA A 174 -11.40 -16.28 -7.63
CA ALA A 174 -11.77 -15.75 -6.32
C ALA A 174 -12.17 -14.28 -6.37
N ALA A 175 -11.51 -13.48 -7.24
CA ALA A 175 -11.88 -12.09 -7.47
C ALA A 175 -13.26 -11.96 -8.10
N THR A 176 -13.57 -12.78 -9.12
CA THR A 176 -14.90 -12.82 -9.76
C THR A 176 -15.98 -13.26 -8.77
N GLU A 177 -15.73 -14.30 -7.97
CA GLU A 177 -16.69 -14.74 -6.96
C GLU A 177 -17.00 -13.63 -5.93
N ARG A 178 -15.99 -12.84 -5.57
CA ARG A 178 -16.12 -11.82 -4.53
C ARG A 178 -16.73 -10.50 -5.02
N PHE A 179 -16.43 -10.11 -6.24
CA PHE A 179 -16.76 -8.75 -6.75
C PHE A 179 -17.69 -8.74 -7.96
N GLY A 180 -17.94 -9.87 -8.58
CA GLY A 180 -18.81 -10.04 -9.75
C GLY A 180 -18.05 -9.95 -11.05
#